data_8d95fceaf90d96fe96f39edf8e53a7b6
#
_entry.id   8d95fceaf90d96fe96f39edf8e53a7b6
#
_cell.length_a   1.000
_cell.length_b   1.000
_cell.length_c   1.000
_cell.angle_alpha   90.00
_cell.angle_beta   90.00
_cell.angle_gamma   90.00
#
_symmetry.space_group_name_H-M   'P 1'
#
loop_
_entity.id
_entity.type
_entity.pdbx_description
1 polymer ?
#
loop_
_entity_poly.entity_id
_entity_poly.type
_entity_poly.pdbx_seq_one_letter_code
_entity_poly.pdbx_strand_id
1 'polypeptide(L)'
;MRTISFFAAAAFTLLATAAFSGYSELDKEFQGYEPPALHRSQTEARPAPETSASSRSGEFEAQIEKLRALKAGWEAALLNPPPGDSFYTPSAEVLRELSPAASDAHKAGEALKDGFTLETLETLALLRNPGVKAMERELRAAMESYGQVENLDTVLRRFSLLTGSPMAGVGNMESPDSIASKFPFPGVLALKGQIVTQEVKAMREKLEAAKRDAITDARKAYWELLYTQSAVETMGRMLTLMDNLRGGVSARYETGEAGFLDLVRIGIEKEKVKEELRTMEEDRKNMAAMIREVLSLPPETEIGSPAVSEPGREELPEADLLVIAKERRQEPRAMRAMIGKMERMLEMTETMVYPGFSLGLSSYERKEIAGVGQGGMGGGEGSFPETTTASMGEGLPKMPWFGKDEAYLNEIRQRIEALRKELEMEEAGTALRVRQSWFSRDKALREEALYEGRVMTLSQSALEAATSGYSTGKVMFLDLIESFNGWLSASLLAQRARSDLGIARAELEAAVGVSPLRGDGK
;
A
#
# COMPACT_ATOMS: atom_id res chain seq x y z
N MET A 1 -37.72 24.14 -36.54
CA MET A 1 -36.32 23.69 -36.30
C MET A 1 -35.27 24.60 -36.95
N ARG A 2 -35.52 25.86 -37.24
CA ARG A 2 -34.54 26.79 -37.87
C ARG A 2 -34.14 27.98 -36.97
N THR A 3 -34.71 28.12 -35.80
CA THR A 3 -34.46 29.26 -34.89
C THR A 3 -33.46 28.96 -33.76
N ILE A 4 -33.12 27.68 -33.51
CA ILE A 4 -32.17 27.30 -32.44
C ILE A 4 -30.71 27.39 -32.91
N SER A 5 -30.43 27.23 -34.21
CA SER A 5 -29.06 27.30 -34.75
C SER A 5 -28.49 28.75 -34.80
N PHE A 6 -29.30 29.78 -34.79
CA PHE A 6 -28.81 31.17 -34.83
C PHE A 6 -28.38 31.68 -33.46
N PHE A 7 -28.96 31.19 -32.37
CA PHE A 7 -28.55 31.57 -31.02
C PHE A 7 -27.25 30.89 -30.57
N ALA A 8 -26.97 29.67 -31.03
CA ALA A 8 -25.72 28.96 -30.71
C ALA A 8 -24.52 29.62 -31.44
N ALA A 9 -24.67 30.07 -32.66
CA ALA A 9 -23.61 30.76 -33.41
C ALA A 9 -23.29 32.15 -32.82
N ALA A 10 -24.30 32.89 -32.36
CA ALA A 10 -24.11 34.19 -31.72
C ALA A 10 -23.45 34.07 -30.32
N ALA A 11 -23.74 33.01 -29.56
CA ALA A 11 -23.11 32.77 -28.28
C ALA A 11 -21.62 32.34 -28.42
N PHE A 12 -21.28 31.62 -29.49
CA PHE A 12 -19.90 31.23 -29.74
C PHE A 12 -19.02 32.38 -30.22
N THR A 13 -19.59 33.32 -31.01
CA THR A 13 -18.86 34.54 -31.43
C THR A 13 -18.71 35.54 -30.29
N LEU A 14 -19.63 35.65 -29.36
CA LEU A 14 -19.50 36.49 -28.17
C LEU A 14 -18.50 35.96 -27.15
N LEU A 15 -18.39 34.62 -26.99
CA LEU A 15 -17.35 33.98 -26.15
C LEU A 15 -15.96 34.08 -26.76
N ALA A 16 -15.83 34.00 -28.09
CA ALA A 16 -14.55 34.17 -28.76
C ALA A 16 -14.05 35.62 -28.69
N THR A 17 -14.94 36.62 -28.81
CA THR A 17 -14.54 38.04 -28.68
C THR A 17 -14.18 38.42 -27.24
N ALA A 18 -14.83 37.83 -26.22
CA ALA A 18 -14.47 38.06 -24.82
C ALA A 18 -13.12 37.42 -24.46
N ALA A 19 -12.78 36.26 -25.04
CA ALA A 19 -11.46 35.62 -24.84
C ALA A 19 -10.34 36.43 -25.52
N PHE A 20 -10.60 37.03 -26.70
CA PHE A 20 -9.63 37.87 -27.39
C PHE A 20 -9.43 39.23 -26.73
N SER A 21 -10.46 39.84 -26.12
CA SER A 21 -10.30 41.09 -25.39
C SER A 21 -9.46 40.92 -24.11
N GLY A 22 -9.60 39.79 -23.42
CA GLY A 22 -8.78 39.47 -22.26
C GLY A 22 -7.28 39.33 -22.59
N TYR A 23 -6.94 38.75 -23.76
CA TYR A 23 -5.55 38.65 -24.20
C TYR A 23 -4.94 40.00 -24.57
N SER A 24 -5.72 40.90 -25.18
CA SER A 24 -5.23 42.22 -25.55
C SER A 24 -5.06 43.17 -24.35
N GLU A 25 -5.83 42.99 -23.29
CA GLU A 25 -5.63 43.72 -22.03
C GLU A 25 -4.40 43.18 -21.26
N LEU A 26 -4.23 41.88 -21.20
CA LEU A 26 -3.04 41.27 -20.62
C LEU A 26 -1.75 41.67 -21.37
N ASP A 27 -1.81 41.77 -22.69
CA ASP A 27 -0.65 42.18 -23.49
C ASP A 27 -0.30 43.68 -23.28
N LYS A 28 -1.31 44.55 -23.08
CA LYS A 28 -1.11 45.94 -22.69
C LYS A 28 -0.56 46.11 -21.27
N GLU A 29 -1.04 45.30 -20.32
CA GLU A 29 -0.51 45.23 -18.95
C GLU A 29 0.96 44.75 -18.97
N PHE A 30 1.28 43.77 -19.82
CA PHE A 30 2.66 43.27 -19.98
C PHE A 30 3.59 44.29 -20.61
N GLN A 31 3.14 45.06 -21.58
CA GLN A 31 3.93 46.13 -22.24
C GLN A 31 4.10 47.37 -21.36
N GLY A 32 3.22 47.56 -20.35
CA GLY A 32 3.30 48.65 -19.38
C GLY A 32 3.98 48.27 -18.05
N TYR A 33 4.46 47.05 -17.92
CA TYR A 33 5.09 46.57 -16.67
C TYR A 33 6.51 47.10 -16.55
N GLU A 34 6.71 48.11 -15.72
CA GLU A 34 8.05 48.47 -15.22
C GLU A 34 8.33 47.67 -13.95
N PRO A 35 9.37 46.79 -13.95
CA PRO A 35 9.71 46.05 -12.74
C PRO A 35 10.11 47.01 -11.62
N PRO A 36 9.63 46.81 -10.37
CA PRO A 36 10.04 47.65 -9.25
C PRO A 36 11.56 47.62 -9.07
N ALA A 37 12.16 48.79 -8.90
CA ALA A 37 13.59 48.93 -8.69
C ALA A 37 14.06 48.08 -7.53
N LEU A 38 14.82 47.03 -7.80
CA LEU A 38 15.40 46.14 -6.80
C LEU A 38 16.33 46.98 -5.89
N HIS A 39 15.97 47.09 -4.61
CA HIS A 39 16.88 47.60 -3.59
C HIS A 39 18.12 46.72 -3.54
N ARG A 40 19.23 47.26 -4.05
CA ARG A 40 20.57 46.67 -3.87
C ARG A 40 20.89 46.65 -2.37
N SER A 41 20.68 45.54 -1.69
CA SER A 41 21.38 45.29 -0.46
C SER A 41 22.84 44.97 -0.81
N GLN A 42 23.73 45.89 -0.45
CA GLN A 42 25.17 45.65 -0.52
C GLN A 42 25.53 44.56 0.52
N THR A 43 25.49 43.32 0.07
CA THR A 43 26.11 42.24 0.83
C THR A 43 27.52 42.12 0.29
N GLU A 44 28.52 42.46 1.10
CA GLU A 44 29.94 42.28 0.78
C GLU A 44 30.19 40.88 0.27
N ALA A 45 30.68 40.77 -0.96
CA ALA A 45 31.07 39.54 -1.60
C ALA A 45 32.20 38.88 -0.79
N ARG A 46 31.87 37.83 -0.05
CA ARG A 46 32.89 36.95 0.53
C ARG A 46 33.58 36.22 -0.63
N PRO A 47 34.90 36.27 -0.77
CA PRO A 47 35.57 35.58 -1.85
C PRO A 47 35.28 34.09 -1.79
N ALA A 48 34.79 33.53 -2.89
CA ALA A 48 34.55 32.10 -3.02
C ALA A 48 35.86 31.33 -2.80
N PRO A 49 35.86 30.25 -2.04
CA PRO A 49 37.06 29.43 -1.87
C PRO A 49 37.44 28.85 -3.24
N GLU A 50 38.67 29.10 -3.64
CA GLU A 50 39.28 28.46 -4.81
C GLU A 50 39.45 26.97 -4.55
N THR A 51 38.40 26.21 -4.75
CA THR A 51 38.48 24.75 -4.72
C THR A 51 38.88 24.26 -6.10
N SER A 52 40.05 23.65 -6.21
CA SER A 52 40.61 23.14 -7.44
C SER A 52 39.67 22.13 -8.14
N ALA A 53 39.64 22.13 -9.48
CA ALA A 53 38.75 21.26 -10.28
C ALA A 53 38.95 19.76 -9.99
N SER A 54 40.13 19.34 -9.54
CA SER A 54 40.45 17.96 -9.17
C SER A 54 39.74 17.49 -7.87
N SER A 55 39.51 18.39 -6.91
CA SER A 55 38.81 18.04 -5.67
C SER A 55 37.29 17.86 -5.91
N ARG A 56 36.71 18.59 -6.86
CA ARG A 56 35.27 18.50 -7.21
C ARG A 56 34.92 17.20 -7.94
N SER A 57 35.82 16.67 -8.75
CA SER A 57 35.65 15.36 -9.40
C SER A 57 35.58 14.23 -8.36
N GLY A 58 36.49 14.25 -7.38
CA GLY A 58 36.49 13.25 -6.32
C GLY A 58 35.23 13.29 -5.41
N GLU A 59 34.69 14.49 -5.11
CA GLU A 59 33.47 14.66 -4.36
C GLU A 59 32.23 14.14 -5.12
N PHE A 60 32.19 14.34 -6.42
CA PHE A 60 31.12 13.84 -7.29
C PHE A 60 31.12 12.31 -7.35
N GLU A 61 32.29 11.70 -7.58
CA GLU A 61 32.45 10.25 -7.59
C GLU A 61 32.08 9.64 -6.25
N ALA A 62 32.46 10.25 -5.13
CA ALA A 62 32.07 9.83 -3.80
C ALA A 62 30.54 9.86 -3.57
N GLN A 63 29.83 10.85 -4.12
CA GLN A 63 28.36 10.89 -4.05
C GLN A 63 27.70 9.80 -4.90
N ILE A 64 28.22 9.53 -6.09
CA ILE A 64 27.74 8.42 -6.92
C ILE A 64 27.93 7.08 -6.21
N GLU A 65 29.11 6.84 -5.63
CA GLU A 65 29.41 5.62 -4.89
C GLU A 65 28.45 5.45 -3.70
N LYS A 66 28.17 6.54 -3.00
CA LYS A 66 27.17 6.55 -1.91
C LYS A 66 25.77 6.20 -2.40
N LEU A 67 25.34 6.69 -3.56
CA LEU A 67 24.03 6.35 -4.14
C LEU A 67 23.95 4.88 -4.54
N ARG A 68 25.02 4.32 -5.11
CA ARG A 68 25.11 2.88 -5.42
C ARG A 68 25.05 2.04 -4.16
N ALA A 69 25.77 2.42 -3.12
CA ALA A 69 25.74 1.75 -1.84
C ALA A 69 24.34 1.79 -1.18
N LEU A 70 23.62 2.92 -1.28
CA LEU A 70 22.24 3.03 -0.82
C LEU A 70 21.31 2.10 -1.61
N LYS A 71 21.40 2.07 -2.95
CA LYS A 71 20.60 1.14 -3.77
C LYS A 71 20.86 -0.31 -3.38
N ALA A 72 22.11 -0.72 -3.29
CA ALA A 72 22.50 -2.08 -2.88
C ALA A 72 22.01 -2.42 -1.46
N GLY A 73 22.05 -1.45 -0.54
CA GLY A 73 21.51 -1.60 0.81
C GLY A 73 19.99 -1.85 0.83
N TRP A 74 19.23 -1.14 0.00
CA TRP A 74 17.80 -1.37 -0.13
C TRP A 74 17.46 -2.70 -0.80
N GLU A 75 18.20 -3.13 -1.81
CA GLU A 75 18.05 -4.44 -2.44
C GLU A 75 18.33 -5.57 -1.45
N ALA A 76 19.38 -5.44 -0.64
CA ALA A 76 19.68 -6.40 0.41
C ALA A 76 18.60 -6.45 1.50
N ALA A 77 18.06 -5.30 1.91
CA ALA A 77 16.97 -5.21 2.88
C ALA A 77 15.63 -5.76 2.34
N LEU A 78 15.42 -5.74 1.03
CA LEU A 78 14.24 -6.36 0.40
C LEU A 78 14.33 -7.89 0.45
N LEU A 79 15.54 -8.45 0.24
CA LEU A 79 15.78 -9.89 0.29
C LEU A 79 15.80 -10.42 1.73
N ASN A 80 16.38 -9.68 2.66
CA ASN A 80 16.52 -10.03 4.06
C ASN A 80 16.12 -8.83 4.93
N PRO A 81 14.81 -8.64 5.20
CA PRO A 81 14.35 -7.53 6.01
C PRO A 81 14.91 -7.62 7.44
N PRO A 82 15.34 -6.49 8.04
CA PRO A 82 15.78 -6.47 9.43
C PRO A 82 14.70 -7.00 10.37
N PRO A 83 15.06 -7.72 11.44
CA PRO A 83 14.10 -8.20 12.41
C PRO A 83 13.27 -7.04 13.01
N GLY A 84 11.95 -7.20 13.05
CA GLY A 84 11.02 -6.21 13.57
C GLY A 84 10.62 -5.08 12.61
N ASP A 85 11.13 -5.06 11.39
CA ASP A 85 10.77 -4.06 10.36
C ASP A 85 9.67 -4.56 9.40
N SER A 86 9.43 -5.87 9.36
CA SER A 86 8.35 -6.48 8.58
C SER A 86 7.12 -6.72 9.45
N PHE A 87 5.93 -6.58 8.86
CA PHE A 87 4.67 -6.90 9.55
C PHE A 87 4.64 -8.34 10.04
N TYR A 88 5.08 -9.27 9.22
CA TYR A 88 5.12 -10.70 9.52
C TYR A 88 6.36 -11.34 8.89
N THR A 89 6.98 -12.25 9.63
CA THR A 89 8.12 -13.03 9.14
C THR A 89 7.82 -14.52 9.36
N PRO A 90 7.63 -15.31 8.30
CA PRO A 90 7.41 -16.76 8.42
C PRO A 90 8.66 -17.46 8.98
N SER A 91 8.47 -18.67 9.52
CA SER A 91 9.59 -19.51 9.93
C SER A 91 10.46 -19.87 8.72
N ALA A 92 11.78 -19.95 8.93
CA ALA A 92 12.72 -20.25 7.86
C ALA A 92 12.49 -21.64 7.25
N GLU A 93 11.92 -22.56 8.01
CA GLU A 93 11.59 -23.92 7.59
C GLU A 93 10.42 -23.90 6.60
N VAL A 94 9.29 -23.30 6.99
CA VAL A 94 8.08 -23.19 6.14
C VAL A 94 8.38 -22.35 4.90
N LEU A 95 9.16 -21.28 5.02
CA LEU A 95 9.56 -20.47 3.87
C LEU A 95 10.37 -21.28 2.85
N ARG A 96 11.29 -22.13 3.32
CA ARG A 96 12.11 -22.97 2.43
C ARG A 96 11.27 -24.05 1.76
N GLU A 97 10.35 -24.66 2.49
CA GLU A 97 9.44 -25.69 1.97
C GLU A 97 8.51 -25.12 0.89
N LEU A 98 7.92 -23.94 1.13
CA LEU A 98 6.95 -23.30 0.24
C LEU A 98 7.58 -22.43 -0.86
N SER A 99 8.90 -22.22 -0.84
CA SER A 99 9.60 -21.43 -1.87
C SER A 99 9.31 -21.90 -3.31
N PRO A 100 9.24 -23.21 -3.63
CA PRO A 100 8.90 -23.67 -4.97
C PRO A 100 7.45 -23.34 -5.39
N ALA A 101 6.55 -23.17 -4.42
CA ALA A 101 5.15 -22.80 -4.66
C ALA A 101 4.96 -21.31 -5.01
N ALA A 102 5.97 -20.46 -4.82
CA ALA A 102 5.91 -19.03 -5.12
C ALA A 102 5.59 -18.71 -6.60
N SER A 103 6.10 -19.53 -7.52
CA SER A 103 5.91 -19.38 -8.97
C SER A 103 5.01 -20.46 -9.59
N ASP A 104 4.84 -21.59 -8.92
CA ASP A 104 4.10 -22.75 -9.41
C ASP A 104 2.76 -22.88 -8.67
N ALA A 105 1.65 -22.68 -9.39
CA ALA A 105 0.31 -22.79 -8.85
C ALA A 105 -0.05 -24.23 -8.46
N HIS A 106 0.48 -25.22 -9.16
CA HIS A 106 0.22 -26.62 -8.88
C HIS A 106 0.82 -27.04 -7.53
N LYS A 107 2.09 -26.67 -7.27
CA LYS A 107 2.74 -26.93 -5.99
C LYS A 107 2.07 -26.21 -4.83
N ALA A 108 1.58 -25.00 -5.06
CA ALA A 108 0.80 -24.29 -4.04
C ALA A 108 -0.54 -25.01 -3.75
N GLY A 109 -1.19 -25.56 -4.77
CA GLY A 109 -2.37 -26.40 -4.62
C GLY A 109 -2.08 -27.70 -3.86
N GLU A 110 -0.98 -28.37 -4.17
CA GLU A 110 -0.55 -29.59 -3.44
C GLU A 110 -0.33 -29.30 -1.94
N ALA A 111 0.29 -28.17 -1.60
CA ALA A 111 0.51 -27.77 -0.21
C ALA A 111 -0.80 -27.48 0.56
N LEU A 112 -1.90 -27.26 -0.13
CA LEU A 112 -3.21 -26.96 0.47
C LEU A 112 -4.19 -28.13 0.40
N LYS A 113 -3.90 -29.19 -0.38
CA LYS A 113 -4.86 -30.24 -0.70
C LYS A 113 -5.21 -31.13 0.49
N ASP A 114 -4.21 -31.65 1.20
CA ASP A 114 -4.38 -32.63 2.27
C ASP A 114 -4.59 -32.02 3.67
N GLY A 115 -4.67 -30.69 3.73
CA GLY A 115 -4.79 -29.92 4.94
C GLY A 115 -3.62 -28.95 5.11
N PHE A 116 -3.88 -27.80 5.74
CA PHE A 116 -2.89 -26.75 5.87
C PHE A 116 -3.02 -26.00 7.20
N THR A 117 -1.89 -25.46 7.66
CA THR A 117 -1.84 -24.63 8.85
C THR A 117 -2.04 -23.15 8.51
N LEU A 118 -2.32 -22.34 9.52
CA LEU A 118 -2.41 -20.89 9.36
C LEU A 118 -1.10 -20.32 8.81
N GLU A 119 0.05 -20.74 9.33
CA GLU A 119 1.38 -20.30 8.90
C GLU A 119 1.67 -20.66 7.42
N THR A 120 1.21 -21.83 6.97
CA THR A 120 1.31 -22.22 5.56
C THR A 120 0.55 -21.23 4.66
N LEU A 121 -0.68 -20.88 5.05
CA LEU A 121 -1.50 -19.96 4.27
C LEU A 121 -0.93 -18.54 4.27
N GLU A 122 -0.48 -18.03 5.42
CA GLU A 122 0.19 -16.74 5.56
C GLU A 122 1.44 -16.65 4.68
N THR A 123 2.26 -17.70 4.71
CA THR A 123 3.49 -17.76 3.88
C THR A 123 3.17 -17.78 2.39
N LEU A 124 2.16 -18.57 1.98
CA LEU A 124 1.70 -18.58 0.58
C LEU A 124 1.11 -17.23 0.16
N ALA A 125 0.38 -16.53 1.05
CA ALA A 125 -0.12 -15.19 0.77
C ALA A 125 1.03 -14.21 0.49
N LEU A 126 2.09 -14.21 1.30
CA LEU A 126 3.28 -13.39 1.04
C LEU A 126 3.96 -13.72 -0.30
N LEU A 127 4.08 -15.02 -0.63
CA LEU A 127 4.80 -15.47 -1.81
C LEU A 127 4.01 -15.30 -3.11
N ARG A 128 2.68 -15.32 -3.06
CA ARG A 128 1.84 -15.42 -4.26
C ARG A 128 0.90 -14.25 -4.48
N ASN A 129 0.48 -13.53 -3.43
CA ASN A 129 -0.51 -12.47 -3.59
C ASN A 129 -0.08 -11.43 -4.65
N PRO A 130 -0.92 -11.17 -5.67
CA PRO A 130 -0.57 -10.28 -6.76
C PRO A 130 -0.40 -8.82 -6.32
N GLY A 131 -1.13 -8.36 -5.29
CA GLY A 131 -1.00 -7.03 -4.72
C GLY A 131 0.36 -6.82 -4.07
N VAL A 132 0.85 -7.81 -3.32
CA VAL A 132 2.19 -7.78 -2.73
C VAL A 132 3.26 -7.74 -3.82
N LYS A 133 3.12 -8.58 -4.86
CA LYS A 133 4.06 -8.60 -6.00
C LYS A 133 4.06 -7.28 -6.78
N ALA A 134 2.90 -6.66 -6.96
CA ALA A 134 2.80 -5.36 -7.61
C ALA A 134 3.55 -4.29 -6.82
N MET A 135 3.32 -4.19 -5.51
CA MET A 135 4.03 -3.24 -4.63
C MET A 135 5.53 -3.51 -4.57
N GLU A 136 5.96 -4.77 -4.61
CA GLU A 136 7.38 -5.11 -4.71
C GLU A 136 8.01 -4.57 -6.00
N ARG A 137 7.31 -4.66 -7.13
CA ARG A 137 7.75 -4.11 -8.41
C ARG A 137 7.79 -2.58 -8.40
N GLU A 138 6.82 -1.94 -7.77
CA GLU A 138 6.84 -0.47 -7.58
C GLU A 138 8.00 -0.01 -6.70
N LEU A 139 8.28 -0.73 -5.63
CA LEU A 139 9.45 -0.46 -4.79
C LEU A 139 10.75 -0.60 -5.59
N ARG A 140 10.90 -1.65 -6.40
CA ARG A 140 12.06 -1.83 -7.28
C ARG A 140 12.15 -0.70 -8.32
N ALA A 141 11.02 -0.28 -8.91
CA ALA A 141 11.00 0.85 -9.83
C ALA A 141 11.45 2.15 -9.15
N ALA A 142 11.04 2.39 -7.90
CA ALA A 142 11.53 3.53 -7.13
C ALA A 142 13.04 3.45 -6.86
N MET A 143 13.58 2.25 -6.60
CA MET A 143 15.02 2.05 -6.43
C MET A 143 15.82 2.32 -7.72
N GLU A 144 15.25 2.04 -8.90
CA GLU A 144 15.91 2.38 -10.18
C GLU A 144 16.08 3.89 -10.38
N SER A 145 15.32 4.72 -9.67
CA SER A 145 15.50 6.17 -9.70
C SER A 145 16.87 6.63 -9.19
N TYR A 146 17.58 5.83 -8.38
CA TYR A 146 18.97 6.10 -8.03
C TYR A 146 19.90 6.13 -9.26
N GLY A 147 19.70 5.19 -10.21
CA GLY A 147 20.43 5.17 -11.47
C GLY A 147 20.15 6.38 -12.36
N GLN A 148 18.94 6.94 -12.30
CA GLN A 148 18.62 8.18 -13.00
C GLN A 148 19.38 9.37 -12.39
N VAL A 149 19.51 9.42 -11.06
CA VAL A 149 20.29 10.47 -10.39
C VAL A 149 21.78 10.35 -10.73
N GLU A 150 22.32 9.14 -10.76
CA GLU A 150 23.70 8.86 -11.16
C GLU A 150 24.00 9.36 -12.58
N ASN A 151 23.06 9.14 -13.51
CA ASN A 151 23.21 9.50 -14.92
C ASN A 151 22.62 10.88 -15.29
N LEU A 152 22.33 11.73 -14.30
CA LEU A 152 21.68 13.03 -14.51
C LEU A 152 22.45 13.91 -15.51
N ASP A 153 23.76 13.92 -15.46
CA ASP A 153 24.62 14.69 -16.40
C ASP A 153 24.41 14.19 -17.85
N THR A 154 24.37 12.89 -18.06
CA THR A 154 24.10 12.28 -19.37
C THR A 154 22.71 12.59 -19.89
N VAL A 155 21.69 12.58 -19.01
CA VAL A 155 20.31 12.91 -19.35
C VAL A 155 20.17 14.38 -19.73
N LEU A 156 20.79 15.29 -18.98
CA LEU A 156 20.80 16.72 -19.28
C LEU A 156 21.48 17.02 -20.58
N ARG A 157 22.58 16.34 -20.92
CA ARG A 157 23.26 16.47 -22.21
C ARG A 157 22.37 16.02 -23.37
N ARG A 158 21.69 14.88 -23.24
CA ARG A 158 20.73 14.37 -24.25
C ARG A 158 19.56 15.32 -24.44
N PHE A 159 19.00 15.85 -23.35
CA PHE A 159 17.89 16.79 -23.41
C PHE A 159 18.28 18.10 -24.14
N SER A 160 19.47 18.63 -23.91
CA SER A 160 19.95 19.82 -24.62
C SER A 160 20.13 19.59 -26.12
N LEU A 161 20.46 18.38 -26.55
CA LEU A 161 20.53 17.96 -27.95
C LEU A 161 19.15 17.82 -28.61
N LEU A 162 18.13 17.35 -27.85
CA LEU A 162 16.78 17.10 -28.35
C LEU A 162 15.93 18.38 -28.45
N THR A 163 16.16 19.37 -27.62
CA THR A 163 15.36 20.59 -27.59
C THR A 163 15.67 21.56 -28.74
N GLY A 164 16.56 21.19 -29.66
CA GLY A 164 16.76 21.92 -30.92
C GLY A 164 17.05 23.41 -30.75
N SER A 165 17.32 23.88 -29.55
CA SER A 165 17.86 25.20 -29.35
C SER A 165 19.21 25.19 -30.05
N PRO A 166 19.40 25.96 -31.12
CA PRO A 166 20.68 26.09 -31.71
C PRO A 166 21.55 26.86 -30.70
N MET A 167 21.97 26.19 -29.66
CA MET A 167 23.23 26.55 -29.02
C MET A 167 24.29 26.22 -30.03
N ALA A 168 24.41 27.12 -31.02
CA ALA A 168 25.54 27.17 -31.88
C ALA A 168 26.76 27.17 -30.96
N GLY A 169 27.48 26.07 -30.92
CA GLY A 169 28.63 25.95 -30.04
C GLY A 169 28.66 24.71 -29.14
N VAL A 170 27.73 23.75 -29.29
CA VAL A 170 27.91 22.41 -28.72
C VAL A 170 28.88 21.58 -29.59
N GLY A 171 29.94 22.21 -30.03
CA GLY A 171 31.08 21.52 -30.61
C GLY A 171 32.00 21.09 -29.47
N ASN A 172 32.29 19.78 -29.37
CA ASN A 172 33.25 19.19 -28.43
C ASN A 172 33.01 19.53 -26.96
N MET A 173 32.12 18.79 -26.33
CA MET A 173 31.98 18.77 -24.87
C MET A 173 33.07 17.96 -24.13
N GLU A 174 34.25 17.80 -24.73
CA GLU A 174 35.45 17.30 -24.04
C GLU A 174 36.20 18.41 -23.28
N SER A 175 35.63 19.61 -23.26
CA SER A 175 36.15 20.75 -22.51
C SER A 175 35.89 20.57 -21.00
N PRO A 176 36.77 21.06 -20.13
CA PRO A 176 36.58 21.13 -18.68
C PRO A 176 35.33 21.90 -18.24
N ASP A 177 34.60 22.49 -19.16
CA ASP A 177 33.32 23.17 -19.01
C ASP A 177 32.11 22.23 -19.06
N SER A 178 32.20 21.02 -18.53
CA SER A 178 31.05 20.12 -18.45
C SER A 178 29.93 20.75 -17.60
N ILE A 179 28.70 20.38 -17.88
CA ILE A 179 27.53 20.80 -17.05
C ILE A 179 27.77 20.49 -15.57
N ALA A 180 28.47 19.40 -15.27
CA ALA A 180 28.88 19.03 -13.93
C ALA A 180 29.73 20.08 -13.21
N SER A 181 30.55 20.86 -13.95
CA SER A 181 31.37 21.94 -13.36
C SER A 181 30.59 23.24 -13.12
N LYS A 182 29.39 23.39 -13.70
CA LYS A 182 28.60 24.63 -13.70
C LYS A 182 27.45 24.63 -12.71
N PHE A 183 27.07 23.46 -12.19
CA PHE A 183 26.03 23.32 -11.15
C PHE A 183 26.67 23.18 -9.77
N PRO A 184 25.94 23.50 -8.68
CA PRO A 184 26.42 23.32 -7.32
C PRO A 184 26.46 21.83 -6.94
N PHE A 185 27.13 21.05 -7.75
CA PHE A 185 27.51 19.70 -7.39
C PHE A 185 28.63 19.73 -6.34
N PRO A 186 28.60 18.91 -5.34
CA PRO A 186 27.76 17.71 -5.16
C PRO A 186 26.42 17.94 -4.44
N GLY A 187 26.10 19.14 -3.94
CA GLY A 187 24.94 19.40 -3.11
C GLY A 187 23.60 19.00 -3.74
N VAL A 188 23.34 19.40 -4.99
CA VAL A 188 22.09 19.07 -5.69
C VAL A 188 21.97 17.57 -5.93
N LEU A 189 23.06 16.89 -6.24
CA LEU A 189 23.08 15.44 -6.41
C LEU A 189 22.76 14.73 -5.09
N ALA A 190 23.32 15.22 -3.97
CA ALA A 190 23.03 14.69 -2.65
C ALA A 190 21.55 14.89 -2.26
N LEU A 191 20.97 16.07 -2.54
CA LEU A 191 19.55 16.35 -2.31
C LEU A 191 18.63 15.47 -3.17
N LYS A 192 18.97 15.30 -4.46
CA LYS A 192 18.26 14.35 -5.34
C LYS A 192 18.31 12.93 -4.79
N GLY A 193 19.46 12.46 -4.35
CA GLY A 193 19.61 11.16 -3.69
C GLY A 193 18.77 11.03 -2.43
N GLN A 194 18.68 12.09 -1.62
CA GLN A 194 17.82 12.11 -0.43
C GLN A 194 16.32 12.07 -0.79
N ILE A 195 15.90 12.79 -1.85
CA ILE A 195 14.52 12.74 -2.37
C ILE A 195 14.16 11.30 -2.75
N VAL A 196 15.00 10.63 -3.53
CA VAL A 196 14.81 9.22 -3.92
C VAL A 196 14.79 8.31 -2.68
N THR A 197 15.68 8.55 -1.72
CA THR A 197 15.70 7.77 -0.47
C THR A 197 14.38 7.86 0.30
N GLN A 198 13.77 9.05 0.39
CA GLN A 198 12.48 9.21 1.04
C GLN A 198 11.35 8.54 0.24
N GLU A 199 11.43 8.58 -1.09
CA GLU A 199 10.48 7.88 -1.96
C GLU A 199 10.55 6.36 -1.78
N VAL A 200 11.76 5.80 -1.77
CA VAL A 200 11.98 4.37 -1.52
C VAL A 200 11.48 3.96 -0.13
N LYS A 201 11.71 4.80 0.90
CA LYS A 201 11.12 4.59 2.23
C LYS A 201 9.60 4.54 2.20
N ALA A 202 8.95 5.51 1.53
CA ALA A 202 7.51 5.54 1.41
C ALA A 202 6.96 4.29 0.69
N MET A 203 7.62 3.87 -0.41
CA MET A 203 7.22 2.66 -1.15
C MET A 203 7.44 1.38 -0.35
N ARG A 204 8.50 1.32 0.47
CA ARG A 204 8.71 0.21 1.39
C ARG A 204 7.58 0.08 2.41
N GLU A 205 7.15 1.18 3.03
CA GLU A 205 6.03 1.15 3.97
C GLU A 205 4.71 0.74 3.27
N LYS A 206 4.50 1.15 2.01
CA LYS A 206 3.36 0.69 1.20
C LYS A 206 3.43 -0.81 0.90
N LEU A 207 4.62 -1.35 0.62
CA LEU A 207 4.81 -2.79 0.48
C LEU A 207 4.48 -3.54 1.77
N GLU A 208 4.93 -3.06 2.92
CA GLU A 208 4.61 -3.67 4.21
C GLU A 208 3.10 -3.57 4.53
N ALA A 209 2.42 -2.48 4.12
CA ALA A 209 0.97 -2.37 4.20
C ALA A 209 0.28 -3.43 3.30
N ALA A 210 0.73 -3.61 2.07
CA ALA A 210 0.17 -4.63 1.17
C ALA A 210 0.39 -6.07 1.71
N LYS A 211 1.55 -6.35 2.31
CA LYS A 211 1.81 -7.63 2.99
C LYS A 211 0.88 -7.83 4.18
N ARG A 212 0.71 -6.81 5.02
CA ARG A 212 -0.22 -6.82 6.15
C ARG A 212 -1.64 -7.14 5.69
N ASP A 213 -2.12 -6.46 4.66
CA ASP A 213 -3.47 -6.63 4.15
C ASP A 213 -3.67 -8.04 3.57
N ALA A 214 -2.73 -8.53 2.76
CA ALA A 214 -2.77 -9.88 2.21
C ALA A 214 -2.78 -10.98 3.29
N ILE A 215 -1.98 -10.82 4.35
CA ILE A 215 -1.95 -11.74 5.49
C ILE A 215 -3.26 -11.67 6.28
N THR A 216 -3.79 -10.47 6.48
CA THR A 216 -5.07 -10.29 7.20
C THR A 216 -6.21 -10.95 6.45
N ASP A 217 -6.27 -10.81 5.13
CA ASP A 217 -7.29 -11.45 4.29
C ASP A 217 -7.13 -12.97 4.28
N ALA A 218 -5.90 -13.49 4.24
CA ALA A 218 -5.61 -14.91 4.37
C ALA A 218 -6.09 -15.46 5.72
N ARG A 219 -5.82 -14.76 6.83
CA ARG A 219 -6.28 -15.14 8.17
C ARG A 219 -7.80 -15.16 8.28
N LYS A 220 -8.47 -14.14 7.76
CA LYS A 220 -9.94 -14.09 7.71
C LYS A 220 -10.50 -15.28 6.95
N ALA A 221 -10.00 -15.54 5.76
CA ALA A 221 -10.43 -16.68 4.94
C ALA A 221 -10.17 -18.03 5.63
N TYR A 222 -9.05 -18.16 6.37
CA TYR A 222 -8.75 -19.35 7.16
C TYR A 222 -9.77 -19.59 8.27
N TRP A 223 -10.07 -18.59 9.09
CA TRP A 223 -11.00 -18.71 10.20
C TRP A 223 -12.44 -18.93 9.73
N GLU A 224 -12.86 -18.26 8.65
CA GLU A 224 -14.17 -18.50 8.05
C GLU A 224 -14.29 -19.92 7.46
N LEU A 225 -13.25 -20.42 6.78
CA LEU A 225 -13.24 -21.78 6.28
C LEU A 225 -13.26 -22.81 7.42
N LEU A 226 -12.53 -22.56 8.51
CA LEU A 226 -12.54 -23.41 9.69
C LEU A 226 -13.93 -23.47 10.34
N TYR A 227 -14.61 -22.31 10.43
CA TYR A 227 -15.98 -22.26 10.93
C TYR A 227 -16.94 -23.04 10.03
N THR A 228 -16.98 -22.76 8.73
CA THR A 228 -17.91 -23.40 7.80
C THR A 228 -17.70 -24.90 7.75
N GLN A 229 -16.47 -25.38 7.82
CA GLN A 229 -16.18 -26.82 7.90
C GLN A 229 -16.70 -27.43 9.20
N SER A 230 -16.42 -26.82 10.34
CA SER A 230 -16.89 -27.31 11.64
C SER A 230 -18.43 -27.29 11.74
N ALA A 231 -19.07 -26.30 11.10
CA ALA A 231 -20.51 -26.20 11.01
C ALA A 231 -21.09 -27.34 10.15
N VAL A 232 -20.52 -27.64 8.99
CA VAL A 232 -20.92 -28.78 8.13
C VAL A 232 -20.82 -30.09 8.89
N GLU A 233 -19.72 -30.34 9.61
CA GLU A 233 -19.55 -31.56 10.42
C GLU A 233 -20.57 -31.65 11.55
N THR A 234 -20.87 -30.54 12.21
CA THR A 234 -21.85 -30.49 13.32
C THR A 234 -23.27 -30.73 12.81
N MET A 235 -23.64 -30.10 11.69
CA MET A 235 -24.96 -30.33 11.07
C MET A 235 -25.11 -31.76 10.54
N GLY A 236 -24.07 -32.35 9.98
CA GLY A 236 -24.04 -33.74 9.56
C GLY A 236 -24.28 -34.71 10.73
N ARG A 237 -23.63 -34.47 11.87
CA ARG A 237 -23.84 -35.23 13.09
C ARG A 237 -25.27 -35.05 13.59
N MET A 238 -25.82 -33.84 13.54
CA MET A 238 -27.19 -33.53 13.93
C MET A 238 -28.20 -34.27 13.05
N LEU A 239 -28.03 -34.33 11.75
CA LEU A 239 -28.90 -35.10 10.84
C LEU A 239 -28.91 -36.59 11.20
N THR A 240 -27.74 -37.17 11.49
CA THR A 240 -27.62 -38.56 11.92
C THR A 240 -28.40 -38.79 13.23
N LEU A 241 -28.31 -37.87 14.17
CA LEU A 241 -29.01 -37.93 15.44
C LEU A 241 -30.53 -37.79 15.25
N MET A 242 -30.98 -36.91 14.36
CA MET A 242 -32.40 -36.77 14.00
C MET A 242 -32.95 -38.02 13.29
N ASP A 243 -32.16 -38.70 12.48
CA ASP A 243 -32.57 -39.96 11.86
C ASP A 243 -32.77 -41.07 12.91
N ASN A 244 -31.89 -41.18 13.88
CA ASN A 244 -32.03 -42.11 15.00
C ASN A 244 -33.28 -41.80 15.84
N LEU A 245 -33.52 -40.52 16.14
CA LEU A 245 -34.69 -40.08 16.85
C LEU A 245 -35.99 -40.38 16.10
N ARG A 246 -36.00 -40.13 14.77
CA ARG A 246 -37.16 -40.46 13.93
C ARG A 246 -37.47 -41.94 13.95
N GLY A 247 -36.47 -42.81 13.93
CA GLY A 247 -36.66 -44.27 14.09
C GLY A 247 -37.32 -44.63 15.42
N GLY A 248 -36.87 -44.01 16.52
CA GLY A 248 -37.46 -44.18 17.84
C GLY A 248 -38.91 -43.68 17.94
N VAL A 249 -39.20 -42.51 17.37
CA VAL A 249 -40.56 -41.95 17.34
C VAL A 249 -41.50 -42.84 16.49
N SER A 250 -41.01 -43.38 15.34
CA SER A 250 -41.77 -44.30 14.50
C SER A 250 -42.14 -45.56 15.24
N ALA A 251 -41.22 -46.20 15.96
CA ALA A 251 -41.48 -47.37 16.76
C ALA A 251 -42.55 -47.12 17.88
N ARG A 252 -42.47 -45.96 18.55
CA ARG A 252 -43.45 -45.55 19.56
C ARG A 252 -44.80 -45.19 18.96
N TYR A 253 -44.85 -44.68 17.73
CA TYR A 253 -46.11 -44.45 17.03
C TYR A 253 -46.80 -45.79 16.69
N GLU A 254 -46.05 -46.80 16.27
CA GLU A 254 -46.55 -48.14 15.98
C GLU A 254 -47.13 -48.81 17.22
N THR A 255 -46.59 -48.53 18.42
CA THR A 255 -47.14 -49.02 19.72
C THR A 255 -48.22 -48.12 20.28
N GLY A 256 -48.57 -47.01 19.63
CA GLY A 256 -49.57 -46.05 20.09
C GLY A 256 -49.12 -45.09 21.19
N GLU A 257 -47.79 -45.04 21.48
CA GLU A 257 -47.22 -44.19 22.54
C GLU A 257 -46.83 -42.81 22.06
N ALA A 258 -46.70 -42.60 20.75
CA ALA A 258 -46.39 -41.31 20.13
C ALA A 258 -47.47 -40.91 19.11
N GLY A 259 -47.67 -39.61 18.93
CA GLY A 259 -48.63 -39.06 17.96
C GLY A 259 -48.06 -38.97 16.56
N PHE A 260 -48.90 -39.06 15.52
CA PHE A 260 -48.52 -38.81 14.13
C PHE A 260 -47.90 -37.42 13.96
N LEU A 261 -48.34 -36.42 14.73
CA LEU A 261 -47.81 -35.06 14.70
C LEU A 261 -46.30 -35.02 15.04
N ASP A 262 -45.83 -35.89 15.91
CA ASP A 262 -44.42 -35.96 16.31
C ASP A 262 -43.54 -36.45 15.15
N LEU A 263 -44.02 -37.42 14.35
CA LEU A 263 -43.36 -37.86 13.12
C LEU A 263 -43.29 -36.76 12.07
N VAL A 264 -44.36 -35.98 11.92
CA VAL A 264 -44.40 -34.85 10.99
C VAL A 264 -43.42 -33.76 11.43
N ARG A 265 -43.40 -33.41 12.73
CA ARG A 265 -42.51 -32.39 13.29
C ARG A 265 -41.03 -32.74 13.07
N ILE A 266 -40.62 -33.97 13.41
CA ILE A 266 -39.21 -34.36 13.21
C ILE A 266 -38.84 -34.38 11.74
N GLY A 267 -39.80 -34.74 10.85
CA GLY A 267 -39.61 -34.66 9.40
C GLY A 267 -39.33 -33.21 8.93
N ILE A 268 -40.11 -32.27 9.44
CA ILE A 268 -39.94 -30.84 9.11
C ILE A 268 -38.58 -30.33 9.61
N GLU A 269 -38.23 -30.59 10.86
CA GLU A 269 -36.94 -30.12 11.41
C GLU A 269 -35.76 -30.77 10.71
N LYS A 270 -35.83 -32.03 10.35
CA LYS A 270 -34.79 -32.69 9.55
C LYS A 270 -34.58 -32.02 8.17
N GLU A 271 -35.68 -31.71 7.46
CA GLU A 271 -35.55 -31.05 6.16
C GLU A 271 -34.99 -29.62 6.29
N LYS A 272 -35.29 -28.89 7.38
CA LYS A 272 -34.66 -27.60 7.66
C LYS A 272 -33.14 -27.73 7.84
N VAL A 273 -32.71 -28.62 8.76
CA VAL A 273 -31.27 -28.83 9.02
C VAL A 273 -30.55 -29.33 7.76
N LYS A 274 -31.21 -30.12 6.94
CA LYS A 274 -30.64 -30.59 5.67
C LYS A 274 -30.43 -29.45 4.66
N GLU A 275 -31.36 -28.49 4.59
CA GLU A 275 -31.19 -27.32 3.71
C GLU A 275 -30.12 -26.35 4.26
N GLU A 276 -30.05 -26.15 5.59
CA GLU A 276 -28.97 -25.41 6.22
C GLU A 276 -27.60 -26.06 5.99
N LEU A 277 -27.49 -27.37 6.08
CA LEU A 277 -26.27 -28.11 5.74
C LEU A 277 -25.83 -27.84 4.32
N ARG A 278 -26.77 -27.91 3.36
CA ARG A 278 -26.47 -27.61 1.97
C ARG A 278 -25.97 -26.18 1.76
N THR A 279 -26.60 -25.23 2.45
CA THR A 279 -26.14 -23.83 2.43
C THR A 279 -24.72 -23.69 2.98
N MET A 280 -24.41 -24.35 4.11
CA MET A 280 -23.05 -24.34 4.67
C MET A 280 -22.02 -25.04 3.80
N GLU A 281 -22.40 -26.07 3.06
CA GLU A 281 -21.52 -26.71 2.07
C GLU A 281 -21.17 -25.76 0.90
N GLU A 282 -22.14 -24.96 0.44
CA GLU A 282 -21.87 -23.93 -0.59
C GLU A 282 -21.04 -22.77 -0.01
N ASP A 283 -21.31 -22.34 1.21
CA ASP A 283 -20.48 -21.32 1.89
C ASP A 283 -19.04 -21.79 2.08
N ARG A 284 -18.83 -23.06 2.41
CA ARG A 284 -17.48 -23.63 2.45
C ARG A 284 -16.76 -23.52 1.10
N LYS A 285 -17.47 -23.75 -0.02
CA LYS A 285 -16.91 -23.58 -1.37
C LYS A 285 -16.58 -22.11 -1.67
N ASN A 286 -17.42 -21.17 -1.20
CA ASN A 286 -17.16 -19.74 -1.32
C ASN A 286 -15.89 -19.34 -0.53
N MET A 287 -15.73 -19.85 0.70
CA MET A 287 -14.51 -19.56 1.48
C MET A 287 -13.26 -20.16 0.83
N ALA A 288 -13.36 -21.36 0.26
CA ALA A 288 -12.27 -21.93 -0.54
C ALA A 288 -11.96 -21.07 -1.80
N ALA A 289 -12.98 -20.44 -2.41
CA ALA A 289 -12.77 -19.51 -3.52
C ALA A 289 -12.05 -18.23 -3.08
N MET A 290 -12.35 -17.68 -1.88
CA MET A 290 -11.62 -16.54 -1.30
C MET A 290 -10.13 -16.88 -1.11
N ILE A 291 -9.80 -18.06 -0.62
CA ILE A 291 -8.39 -18.49 -0.49
C ILE A 291 -7.71 -18.52 -1.86
N ARG A 292 -8.41 -19.05 -2.90
CA ARG A 292 -7.86 -19.06 -4.26
C ARG A 292 -7.61 -17.65 -4.79
N GLU A 293 -8.51 -16.71 -4.50
CA GLU A 293 -8.35 -15.30 -4.87
C GLU A 293 -7.11 -14.69 -4.20
N VAL A 294 -7.00 -14.79 -2.87
CA VAL A 294 -5.86 -14.25 -2.11
C VAL A 294 -4.53 -14.78 -2.62
N LEU A 295 -4.48 -16.07 -3.01
CA LEU A 295 -3.28 -16.74 -3.48
C LEU A 295 -3.10 -16.72 -5.01
N SER A 296 -4.05 -16.15 -5.75
CA SER A 296 -4.08 -16.17 -7.22
C SER A 296 -3.90 -17.59 -7.77
N LEU A 297 -4.76 -18.50 -7.30
CA LEU A 297 -4.80 -19.90 -7.74
C LEU A 297 -5.89 -20.13 -8.80
N PRO A 298 -5.72 -21.10 -9.71
CA PRO A 298 -6.76 -21.49 -10.64
C PRO A 298 -8.05 -21.93 -9.92
N PRO A 299 -9.24 -21.69 -10.52
CA PRO A 299 -10.54 -22.05 -9.90
C PRO A 299 -10.67 -23.54 -9.59
N GLU A 300 -10.00 -24.40 -10.34
CA GLU A 300 -10.02 -25.87 -10.20
C GLU A 300 -9.15 -26.39 -9.06
N THR A 301 -8.34 -25.51 -8.44
CA THR A 301 -7.46 -25.94 -7.34
C THR A 301 -8.28 -26.41 -6.15
N GLU A 302 -8.07 -27.64 -5.73
CA GLU A 302 -8.69 -28.19 -4.52
C GLU A 302 -8.07 -27.56 -3.27
N ILE A 303 -8.91 -27.06 -2.37
CA ILE A 303 -8.51 -26.54 -1.06
C ILE A 303 -9.00 -27.53 -0.01
N GLY A 304 -8.07 -28.12 0.70
CA GLY A 304 -8.34 -29.06 1.79
C GLY A 304 -8.84 -28.40 3.06
N SER A 305 -8.80 -29.15 4.12
CA SER A 305 -9.29 -28.72 5.43
C SER A 305 -8.23 -27.92 6.18
N PRO A 306 -8.57 -26.74 6.75
CA PRO A 306 -7.65 -26.04 7.63
C PRO A 306 -7.42 -26.87 8.91
N ALA A 307 -6.18 -26.89 9.39
CA ALA A 307 -5.87 -27.50 10.68
C ALA A 307 -6.57 -26.73 11.80
N VAL A 308 -7.00 -27.45 12.84
CA VAL A 308 -7.62 -26.79 14.00
C VAL A 308 -6.55 -25.94 14.70
N SER A 309 -6.81 -24.64 14.83
CA SER A 309 -5.95 -23.69 15.52
C SER A 309 -6.70 -23.02 16.68
N GLU A 310 -5.94 -22.64 17.72
CA GLU A 310 -6.48 -21.88 18.84
C GLU A 310 -6.20 -20.39 18.61
N PRO A 311 -7.22 -19.51 18.68
CA PRO A 311 -6.99 -18.08 18.65
C PRO A 311 -6.28 -17.66 19.95
N GLY A 312 -5.28 -16.75 19.84
CA GLY A 312 -4.58 -16.26 21.01
C GLY A 312 -5.48 -15.45 21.93
N ARG A 313 -5.41 -15.77 23.22
CA ARG A 313 -6.26 -15.19 24.29
C ARG A 313 -5.51 -14.24 25.21
N GLU A 314 -4.27 -13.83 24.83
CA GLU A 314 -3.43 -12.95 25.66
C GLU A 314 -4.13 -11.62 25.94
N GLU A 315 -3.90 -11.07 27.14
CA GLU A 315 -4.35 -9.74 27.48
C GLU A 315 -3.49 -8.70 26.73
N LEU A 316 -4.16 -7.81 26.03
CA LEU A 316 -3.53 -6.74 25.25
C LEU A 316 -4.13 -5.40 25.71
N PRO A 317 -3.43 -4.64 26.58
CA PRO A 317 -3.90 -3.33 27.04
C PRO A 317 -4.04 -2.35 25.87
N GLU A 318 -5.18 -1.69 25.75
CA GLU A 318 -5.44 -0.73 24.67
C GLU A 318 -4.39 0.38 24.60
N ALA A 319 -3.95 0.87 25.77
CA ALA A 319 -2.97 1.97 25.85
C ALA A 319 -1.64 1.60 25.18
N ASP A 320 -1.15 0.37 25.39
CA ASP A 320 0.10 -0.11 24.80
C ASP A 320 -0.02 -0.26 23.30
N LEU A 321 -1.17 -0.77 22.82
CA LEU A 321 -1.45 -0.92 21.40
C LEU A 321 -1.50 0.42 20.66
N LEU A 322 -2.03 1.47 21.29
CA LEU A 322 -2.05 2.82 20.71
C LEU A 322 -0.63 3.39 20.56
N VAL A 323 0.26 3.15 21.52
CA VAL A 323 1.66 3.58 21.45
C VAL A 323 2.36 2.84 20.31
N ILE A 324 2.22 1.51 20.25
CA ILE A 324 2.83 0.70 19.19
C ILE A 324 2.31 1.13 17.81
N ALA A 325 1.00 1.31 17.66
CA ALA A 325 0.39 1.69 16.38
C ALA A 325 0.91 3.05 15.87
N LYS A 326 1.07 4.03 16.75
CA LYS A 326 1.61 5.35 16.38
C LYS A 326 3.02 5.27 15.77
N GLU A 327 3.83 4.32 16.26
CA GLU A 327 5.22 4.16 15.82
C GLU A 327 5.36 3.18 14.65
N ARG A 328 4.58 2.11 14.63
CA ARG A 328 4.80 0.96 13.74
C ARG A 328 3.87 0.91 12.54
N ARG A 329 2.70 1.56 12.60
CA ARG A 329 1.74 1.49 11.51
C ARG A 329 2.32 2.09 10.23
N GLN A 330 2.09 1.39 9.13
CA GLN A 330 2.73 1.64 7.83
C GLN A 330 2.29 2.96 7.19
N GLU A 331 0.99 3.30 7.24
CA GLU A 331 0.47 4.49 6.56
C GLU A 331 1.04 5.80 7.14
N PRO A 332 1.04 6.04 8.46
CA PRO A 332 1.71 7.21 9.02
C PRO A 332 3.21 7.26 8.72
N ARG A 333 3.89 6.11 8.68
CA ARG A 333 5.32 6.01 8.35
C ARG A 333 5.56 6.38 6.88
N ALA A 334 4.73 5.89 5.95
CA ALA A 334 4.77 6.26 4.54
C ALA A 334 4.55 7.78 4.35
N MET A 335 3.58 8.36 5.06
CA MET A 335 3.29 9.81 4.98
C MET A 335 4.45 10.65 5.54
N ARG A 336 5.07 10.24 6.65
CA ARG A 336 6.27 10.92 7.18
C ARG A 336 7.43 10.90 6.17
N ALA A 337 7.62 9.79 5.47
CA ALA A 337 8.61 9.71 4.40
C ALA A 337 8.24 10.62 3.21
N MET A 338 6.96 10.73 2.83
CA MET A 338 6.51 11.65 1.79
C MET A 338 6.69 13.12 2.17
N ILE A 339 6.42 13.50 3.43
CA ILE A 339 6.71 14.83 3.97
C ILE A 339 8.21 15.10 3.84
N GLY A 340 9.06 14.17 4.29
CA GLY A 340 10.51 14.29 4.16
C GLY A 340 10.97 14.43 2.70
N LYS A 341 10.32 13.75 1.75
CA LYS A 341 10.55 13.94 0.30
C LYS A 341 10.27 15.37 -0.12
N MET A 342 9.11 15.91 0.27
CA MET A 342 8.71 17.28 -0.09
C MET A 342 9.61 18.35 0.56
N GLU A 343 10.05 18.13 1.79
CA GLU A 343 11.00 19.02 2.46
C GLU A 343 12.36 19.05 1.73
N ARG A 344 12.87 17.90 1.27
CA ARG A 344 14.09 17.84 0.45
C ARG A 344 13.88 18.47 -0.93
N MET A 345 12.67 18.35 -1.52
CA MET A 345 12.33 19.05 -2.75
C MET A 345 12.31 20.57 -2.54
N LEU A 346 11.77 21.05 -1.43
CA LEU A 346 11.79 22.47 -1.08
C LEU A 346 13.24 22.98 -0.97
N GLU A 347 14.08 22.29 -0.19
CA GLU A 347 15.50 22.64 -0.02
C GLU A 347 16.26 22.66 -1.36
N MET A 348 16.00 21.67 -2.23
CA MET A 348 16.59 21.63 -3.57
C MET A 348 16.10 22.82 -4.42
N THR A 349 14.82 23.16 -4.36
CA THR A 349 14.24 24.27 -5.11
C THR A 349 14.80 25.60 -4.64
N GLU A 350 14.91 25.82 -3.33
CA GLU A 350 15.53 27.01 -2.76
C GLU A 350 16.98 27.15 -3.23
N THR A 351 17.75 26.06 -3.25
CA THR A 351 19.13 26.05 -3.76
C THR A 351 19.21 26.36 -5.26
N MET A 352 18.22 25.96 -6.05
CA MET A 352 18.16 26.20 -7.49
C MET A 352 17.67 27.60 -7.85
N VAL A 353 16.75 28.14 -7.06
CA VAL A 353 16.14 29.46 -7.27
C VAL A 353 17.07 30.58 -6.81
N TYR A 354 17.77 30.37 -5.70
CA TYR A 354 18.72 31.34 -5.13
C TYR A 354 20.15 30.80 -5.14
N PRO A 355 20.75 30.57 -6.33
CA PRO A 355 22.13 30.12 -6.36
C PRO A 355 23.07 31.24 -5.88
N GLY A 356 23.81 30.98 -4.82
CA GLY A 356 24.83 31.88 -4.32
C GLY A 356 26.07 32.00 -5.20
N PHE A 357 25.99 31.63 -6.48
CA PHE A 357 27.09 31.66 -7.41
C PHE A 357 26.63 32.13 -8.80
N SER A 358 27.47 32.85 -9.51
CA SER A 358 27.26 33.23 -10.88
C SER A 358 27.55 32.04 -11.81
N LEU A 359 26.62 31.74 -12.71
CA LEU A 359 26.90 30.86 -13.84
C LEU A 359 27.74 31.64 -14.86
N GLY A 360 29.03 31.36 -14.92
CA GLY A 360 29.85 31.76 -16.06
C GLY A 360 29.44 30.91 -17.27
N LEU A 361 28.97 31.52 -18.35
CA LEU A 361 28.87 30.85 -19.63
C LEU A 361 30.25 30.78 -20.28
N SER A 362 30.59 29.60 -20.80
CA SER A 362 31.88 29.30 -21.38
C SER A 362 32.30 30.26 -22.49
N SER A 363 33.58 30.56 -22.53
CA SER A 363 34.21 31.16 -23.71
C SER A 363 34.15 30.19 -24.88
N TYR A 364 33.75 30.68 -26.03
CA TYR A 364 33.88 29.92 -27.27
C TYR A 364 35.25 30.23 -27.88
N GLU A 365 36.08 29.21 -28.03
CA GLU A 365 37.25 29.34 -28.91
C GLU A 365 36.76 29.44 -30.36
N ARG A 366 37.37 30.37 -31.09
CA ARG A 366 37.15 30.55 -32.52
C ARG A 366 37.68 29.32 -33.26
N LYS A 367 36.79 28.39 -33.58
CA LYS A 367 37.10 27.38 -34.60
C LYS A 367 36.49 27.83 -35.91
N GLU A 368 37.32 28.04 -36.90
CA GLU A 368 36.87 28.17 -38.27
C GLU A 368 36.15 26.90 -38.67
N ILE A 369 34.83 27.01 -38.86
CA ILE A 369 34.05 25.92 -39.45
C ILE A 369 34.28 26.03 -40.96
N ALA A 370 35.38 25.44 -41.44
CA ALA A 370 35.59 25.25 -42.85
C ALA A 370 34.53 24.27 -43.37
N GLY A 371 33.58 24.76 -44.15
CA GLY A 371 32.74 23.89 -44.99
C GLY A 371 31.23 23.97 -44.85
N VAL A 372 30.67 24.90 -44.13
CA VAL A 372 29.19 25.13 -44.18
C VAL A 372 28.95 26.45 -44.93
N GLY A 373 28.65 26.35 -46.23
CA GLY A 373 28.19 27.51 -47.00
C GLY A 373 28.74 27.70 -48.40
N GLN A 374 29.06 26.65 -49.14
CA GLN A 374 29.14 26.78 -50.59
C GLN A 374 27.74 26.60 -51.20
N GLY A 375 26.99 27.67 -51.19
CA GLY A 375 25.68 27.69 -51.85
C GLY A 375 24.97 29.00 -51.62
N GLY A 376 25.38 30.08 -52.31
CA GLY A 376 24.53 31.21 -52.61
C GLY A 376 24.69 32.48 -51.79
N MET A 377 25.33 33.43 -52.45
CA MET A 377 25.19 34.89 -52.33
C MET A 377 25.36 35.57 -50.97
N GLY A 378 26.44 36.23 -50.83
CA GLY A 378 26.67 37.27 -49.82
C GLY A 378 27.68 36.86 -48.77
N GLY A 379 28.97 37.00 -49.18
CA GLY A 379 30.06 36.82 -48.22
C GLY A 379 30.08 37.88 -47.14
N GLY A 380 29.58 37.48 -46.03
CA GLY A 380 29.90 38.08 -44.77
C GLY A 380 30.67 37.04 -43.97
N GLU A 381 31.96 37.21 -43.80
CA GLU A 381 32.72 36.49 -42.78
C GLU A 381 32.12 36.84 -41.42
N GLY A 382 31.20 36.02 -40.97
CA GLY A 382 30.69 36.11 -39.62
C GLY A 382 31.77 35.66 -38.64
N SER A 383 32.60 36.58 -38.23
CA SER A 383 33.51 36.34 -37.12
C SER A 383 32.69 36.27 -35.84
N PHE A 384 32.53 35.09 -35.29
CA PHE A 384 32.04 34.96 -33.91
C PHE A 384 33.09 35.57 -32.97
N PRO A 385 32.69 36.32 -31.95
CA PRO A 385 33.65 36.91 -31.02
C PRO A 385 34.46 35.81 -30.34
N GLU A 386 35.71 36.07 -30.15
CA GLU A 386 36.69 35.12 -29.57
C GLU A 386 36.30 34.61 -28.18
N THR A 387 35.56 35.40 -27.46
CA THR A 387 35.03 35.08 -26.14
C THR A 387 33.66 35.74 -25.96
N THR A 388 32.64 34.94 -25.72
CA THR A 388 31.38 35.45 -25.19
C THR A 388 31.29 35.01 -23.74
N THR A 389 31.65 35.88 -22.84
CA THR A 389 31.32 35.71 -21.40
C THR A 389 29.97 36.34 -21.17
N ALA A 390 28.96 35.52 -21.07
CA ALA A 390 27.71 35.96 -20.45
C ALA A 390 27.80 35.62 -18.97
N SER A 391 28.11 36.60 -18.15
CA SER A 391 27.86 36.50 -16.73
C SER A 391 26.39 36.81 -16.53
N MET A 392 25.60 35.85 -16.08
CA MET A 392 24.31 36.19 -15.48
C MET A 392 24.61 36.93 -14.19
N GLY A 393 24.15 38.17 -14.10
CA GLY A 393 24.34 38.99 -12.93
C GLY A 393 23.85 38.28 -11.68
N GLU A 394 24.53 38.57 -10.58
CA GLU A 394 24.11 38.08 -9.27
C GLU A 394 22.60 38.28 -9.10
N GLY A 395 21.89 37.20 -8.82
CA GLY A 395 20.49 37.25 -8.44
C GLY A 395 19.44 37.20 -9.55
N LEU A 396 19.81 36.99 -10.84
CA LEU A 396 18.80 36.76 -11.87
C LEU A 396 18.26 35.30 -11.75
N PRO A 397 16.93 35.12 -11.62
CA PRO A 397 16.37 33.80 -11.67
C PRO A 397 16.65 33.14 -13.01
N LYS A 398 17.08 31.89 -13.01
CA LYS A 398 17.45 31.13 -14.21
C LYS A 398 16.28 30.94 -15.19
N MET A 399 15.08 31.17 -14.75
CA MET A 399 13.85 30.99 -15.50
C MET A 399 12.93 32.21 -15.27
N PRO A 400 12.81 33.14 -16.24
CA PRO A 400 12.01 34.35 -16.11
C PRO A 400 10.53 34.12 -15.87
N TRP A 401 10.01 32.95 -16.26
CA TRP A 401 8.61 32.56 -16.05
C TRP A 401 8.31 32.05 -14.63
N PHE A 402 9.32 31.72 -13.86
CA PHE A 402 9.20 31.63 -12.40
C PHE A 402 9.15 33.03 -11.75
N GLY A 403 8.85 34.05 -12.49
CA GLY A 403 8.89 35.45 -12.11
C GLY A 403 8.19 35.82 -10.81
N LYS A 404 7.81 34.83 -10.04
CA LYS A 404 7.35 34.89 -8.65
C LYS A 404 7.84 33.62 -7.97
N ASP A 405 9.17 33.52 -7.85
CA ASP A 405 9.85 32.38 -7.19
C ASP A 405 9.26 32.07 -5.84
N GLU A 406 8.83 33.09 -5.07
CA GLU A 406 8.11 32.95 -3.83
C GLU A 406 6.78 32.21 -4.00
N ALA A 407 6.05 32.39 -5.11
CA ALA A 407 4.77 31.71 -5.32
C ALA A 407 4.96 30.19 -5.47
N TYR A 408 6.00 29.76 -6.17
CA TYR A 408 6.31 28.35 -6.31
C TYR A 408 6.81 27.73 -5.01
N LEU A 409 7.70 28.42 -4.29
CA LEU A 409 8.15 27.99 -2.96
C LEU A 409 6.99 27.94 -1.97
N ASN A 410 6.10 28.93 -2.02
CA ASN A 410 4.90 28.95 -1.17
C ASN A 410 3.95 27.81 -1.53
N GLU A 411 3.78 27.46 -2.81
CA GLU A 411 3.02 26.29 -3.24
C GLU A 411 3.57 25.02 -2.57
N ILE A 412 4.88 24.78 -2.63
CA ILE A 412 5.51 23.60 -2.01
C ILE A 412 5.30 23.63 -0.48
N ARG A 413 5.47 24.79 0.16
CA ARG A 413 5.25 24.94 1.61
C ARG A 413 3.81 24.61 1.98
N GLN A 414 2.83 25.11 1.21
CA GLN A 414 1.41 24.79 1.44
C GLN A 414 1.12 23.29 1.25
N ARG A 415 1.76 22.65 0.27
CA ARG A 415 1.65 21.19 0.08
C ARG A 415 2.23 20.40 1.25
N ILE A 416 3.35 20.86 1.82
CA ILE A 416 3.92 20.25 3.04
C ILE A 416 2.96 20.38 4.22
N GLU A 417 2.37 21.57 4.41
CA GLU A 417 1.39 21.78 5.48
C GLU A 417 0.13 20.94 5.27
N ALA A 418 -0.34 20.77 4.02
CA ALA A 418 -1.45 19.88 3.70
C ALA A 418 -1.12 18.43 4.10
N LEU A 419 0.05 17.91 3.70
CA LEU A 419 0.49 16.56 4.07
C LEU A 419 0.64 16.38 5.59
N ARG A 420 1.06 17.41 6.32
CA ARG A 420 1.11 17.38 7.79
C ARG A 420 -0.29 17.25 8.39
N LYS A 421 -1.28 17.95 7.84
CA LYS A 421 -2.69 17.82 8.26
C LYS A 421 -3.29 16.46 7.89
N GLU A 422 -2.93 15.91 6.74
CA GLU A 422 -3.30 14.54 6.37
C GLU A 422 -2.66 13.52 7.33
N LEU A 423 -1.41 13.72 7.76
CA LEU A 423 -0.77 12.87 8.76
C LEU A 423 -1.50 12.93 10.11
N GLU A 424 -1.85 14.12 10.60
CA GLU A 424 -2.65 14.29 11.82
C GLU A 424 -4.00 13.54 11.72
N MET A 425 -4.67 13.64 10.57
CA MET A 425 -5.93 12.93 10.30
C MET A 425 -5.71 11.41 10.30
N GLU A 426 -4.64 10.91 9.65
CA GLU A 426 -4.34 9.48 9.60
C GLU A 426 -3.94 8.92 10.98
N GLU A 427 -3.20 9.69 11.80
CA GLU A 427 -2.87 9.32 13.17
C GLU A 427 -4.14 9.22 14.04
N ALA A 428 -5.07 10.18 13.91
CA ALA A 428 -6.36 10.12 14.59
C ALA A 428 -7.22 8.95 14.09
N GLY A 429 -7.26 8.72 12.77
CA GLY A 429 -7.93 7.58 12.16
C GLY A 429 -7.33 6.24 12.61
N THR A 430 -6.01 6.17 12.78
CA THR A 430 -5.32 5.00 13.32
C THR A 430 -5.75 4.71 14.76
N ALA A 431 -5.79 5.73 15.62
CA ALA A 431 -6.24 5.57 17.00
C ALA A 431 -7.68 5.04 17.07
N LEU A 432 -8.58 5.55 16.23
CA LEU A 432 -9.95 5.06 16.13
C LEU A 432 -10.01 3.59 15.66
N ARG A 433 -9.26 3.22 14.61
CA ARG A 433 -9.21 1.84 14.12
C ARG A 433 -8.71 0.87 15.19
N VAL A 434 -7.63 1.21 15.90
CA VAL A 434 -7.11 0.40 17.01
C VAL A 434 -8.16 0.21 18.10
N ARG A 435 -8.84 1.28 18.51
CA ARG A 435 -9.92 1.22 19.50
C ARG A 435 -11.06 0.32 19.04
N GLN A 436 -11.50 0.43 17.80
CA GLN A 436 -12.59 -0.39 17.25
C GLN A 436 -12.19 -1.86 17.17
N SER A 437 -11.00 -2.17 16.66
CA SER A 437 -10.52 -3.55 16.56
C SER A 437 -10.23 -4.17 17.92
N TRP A 438 -9.72 -3.39 18.87
CA TRP A 438 -9.58 -3.84 20.25
C TRP A 438 -10.93 -4.19 20.89
N PHE A 439 -11.93 -3.32 20.71
CA PHE A 439 -13.29 -3.58 21.20
C PHE A 439 -13.91 -4.83 20.54
N SER A 440 -13.74 -5.00 19.22
CA SER A 440 -14.22 -6.18 18.50
C SER A 440 -13.59 -7.47 19.05
N ARG A 441 -12.27 -7.44 19.32
CA ARG A 441 -11.57 -8.57 19.92
C ARG A 441 -12.04 -8.85 21.35
N ASP A 442 -12.17 -7.81 22.20
CA ASP A 442 -12.64 -7.96 23.56
C ASP A 442 -14.06 -8.55 23.60
N LYS A 443 -14.94 -8.07 22.70
CA LYS A 443 -16.28 -8.62 22.53
C LYS A 443 -16.21 -10.10 22.14
N ALA A 444 -15.44 -10.44 21.10
CA ALA A 444 -15.32 -11.82 20.62
C ALA A 444 -14.76 -12.76 21.68
N LEU A 445 -13.79 -12.29 22.47
CA LEU A 445 -13.23 -13.07 23.60
C LEU A 445 -14.30 -13.38 24.68
N ARG A 446 -15.14 -12.41 25.01
CA ARG A 446 -16.23 -12.61 25.97
C ARG A 446 -17.32 -13.53 25.41
N GLU A 447 -17.64 -13.42 24.14
CA GLU A 447 -18.61 -14.28 23.45
C GLU A 447 -18.10 -15.71 23.36
N GLU A 448 -16.83 -15.92 22.99
CA GLU A 448 -16.21 -17.24 22.98
C GLU A 448 -16.25 -17.88 24.36
N ALA A 449 -15.83 -17.16 25.42
CA ALA A 449 -15.87 -17.65 26.79
C ALA A 449 -17.30 -17.96 27.27
N LEU A 450 -18.32 -17.21 26.82
CA LEU A 450 -19.73 -17.47 27.13
C LEU A 450 -20.22 -18.74 26.44
N TYR A 451 -20.04 -18.83 25.13
CA TYR A 451 -20.63 -19.93 24.36
C TYR A 451 -19.87 -21.24 24.57
N GLU A 452 -18.54 -21.24 24.50
CA GLU A 452 -17.74 -22.45 24.71
C GLU A 452 -17.79 -22.93 26.20
N GLY A 453 -17.63 -21.98 27.13
CA GLY A 453 -17.51 -22.31 28.55
C GLY A 453 -18.84 -22.62 29.27
N ARG A 454 -19.95 -21.99 28.90
CA ARG A 454 -21.19 -22.06 29.66
C ARG A 454 -22.38 -22.52 28.82
N VAL A 455 -22.69 -21.84 27.72
CA VAL A 455 -23.92 -22.11 26.96
C VAL A 455 -23.87 -23.51 26.35
N MET A 456 -22.74 -23.93 25.84
CA MET A 456 -22.55 -25.25 25.25
C MET A 456 -22.76 -26.37 26.28
N THR A 457 -22.19 -26.23 27.47
CA THR A 457 -22.35 -27.23 28.56
C THR A 457 -23.80 -27.32 29.03
N LEU A 458 -24.48 -26.18 29.19
CA LEU A 458 -25.89 -26.16 29.64
C LEU A 458 -26.82 -26.71 28.55
N SER A 459 -26.61 -26.37 27.28
CA SER A 459 -27.45 -26.87 26.19
C SER A 459 -27.26 -28.37 25.94
N GLN A 460 -26.04 -28.88 26.11
CA GLN A 460 -25.78 -30.32 26.06
C GLN A 460 -26.50 -31.06 27.22
N SER A 461 -26.40 -30.55 28.44
CA SER A 461 -27.10 -31.14 29.60
C SER A 461 -28.61 -31.11 29.44
N ALA A 462 -29.15 -30.03 28.85
CA ALA A 462 -30.58 -29.93 28.56
C ALA A 462 -31.02 -30.97 27.52
N LEU A 463 -30.22 -31.17 26.46
CA LEU A 463 -30.48 -32.18 25.43
C LEU A 463 -30.45 -33.59 25.99
N GLU A 464 -29.46 -33.93 26.84
CA GLU A 464 -29.33 -35.24 27.49
C GLU A 464 -30.51 -35.49 28.41
N ALA A 465 -30.91 -34.51 29.23
CA ALA A 465 -32.07 -34.59 30.09
C ALA A 465 -33.39 -34.76 29.32
N ALA A 466 -33.57 -33.96 28.23
CA ALA A 466 -34.76 -34.05 27.39
C ALA A 466 -34.87 -35.42 26.68
N THR A 467 -33.72 -35.92 26.16
CA THR A 467 -33.64 -37.23 25.50
C THR A 467 -34.01 -38.38 26.47
N SER A 468 -33.43 -38.36 27.67
CA SER A 468 -33.76 -39.33 28.73
C SER A 468 -35.21 -39.21 29.22
N GLY A 469 -35.68 -37.97 29.39
CA GLY A 469 -37.07 -37.71 29.80
C GLY A 469 -38.11 -38.15 28.76
N TYR A 470 -37.83 -37.94 27.49
CA TYR A 470 -38.70 -38.39 26.40
C TYR A 470 -38.73 -39.92 26.29
N SER A 471 -37.63 -40.61 26.46
CA SER A 471 -37.57 -42.08 26.44
C SER A 471 -38.40 -42.71 27.56
N THR A 472 -38.53 -42.03 28.72
CA THR A 472 -39.33 -42.45 29.87
C THR A 472 -40.76 -41.88 29.88
N GLY A 473 -41.16 -41.13 28.84
CA GLY A 473 -42.49 -40.52 28.73
C GLY A 473 -42.73 -39.32 29.65
N LYS A 474 -41.70 -38.76 30.29
CA LYS A 474 -41.80 -37.63 31.24
C LYS A 474 -41.67 -36.25 30.57
N VAL A 475 -41.10 -36.19 29.37
CA VAL A 475 -40.87 -34.96 28.59
C VAL A 475 -41.65 -35.06 27.28
N MET A 476 -42.27 -33.96 26.85
CA MET A 476 -43.01 -33.92 25.60
C MET A 476 -42.03 -33.87 24.41
N PHE A 477 -42.50 -34.36 23.28
CA PHE A 477 -41.70 -34.36 22.04
C PHE A 477 -41.27 -32.94 21.63
N LEU A 478 -42.10 -31.93 21.84
CA LEU A 478 -41.79 -30.54 21.55
C LEU A 478 -40.56 -30.04 22.34
N ASP A 479 -40.52 -30.30 23.64
CA ASP A 479 -39.42 -29.91 24.51
C ASP A 479 -38.10 -30.58 24.09
N LEU A 480 -38.18 -31.84 23.63
CA LEU A 480 -37.04 -32.55 23.09
C LEU A 480 -36.50 -31.86 21.81
N ILE A 481 -37.37 -31.51 20.85
CA ILE A 481 -36.99 -30.81 19.62
C ILE A 481 -36.44 -29.42 19.93
N GLU A 482 -37.00 -28.67 20.85
CA GLU A 482 -36.47 -27.39 21.31
C GLU A 482 -35.07 -27.53 21.92
N SER A 483 -34.83 -28.59 22.72
CA SER A 483 -33.50 -28.87 23.29
C SER A 483 -32.48 -29.24 22.20
N PHE A 484 -32.90 -29.97 21.16
CA PHE A 484 -32.08 -30.26 19.98
C PHE A 484 -31.67 -28.98 19.25
N ASN A 485 -32.65 -28.12 18.94
CA ASN A 485 -32.38 -26.85 18.24
C ASN A 485 -31.53 -25.92 19.10
N GLY A 486 -31.76 -25.90 20.42
CA GLY A 486 -30.96 -25.16 21.38
C GLY A 486 -29.49 -25.62 21.40
N TRP A 487 -29.25 -26.92 21.42
CA TRP A 487 -27.91 -27.48 21.37
C TRP A 487 -27.20 -27.20 20.01
N LEU A 488 -27.91 -27.38 18.89
CA LEU A 488 -27.37 -27.09 17.57
C LEU A 488 -26.97 -25.61 17.47
N SER A 489 -27.88 -24.70 17.85
CA SER A 489 -27.60 -23.26 17.85
C SER A 489 -26.42 -22.90 18.75
N ALA A 490 -26.34 -23.46 19.96
CA ALA A 490 -25.25 -23.25 20.90
C ALA A 490 -23.90 -23.73 20.31
N SER A 491 -23.91 -24.90 19.66
CA SER A 491 -22.71 -25.48 19.03
C SER A 491 -22.20 -24.62 17.88
N LEU A 492 -23.11 -24.17 17.02
CA LEU A 492 -22.76 -23.30 15.90
C LEU A 492 -22.26 -21.92 16.37
N LEU A 493 -22.91 -21.35 17.39
CA LEU A 493 -22.48 -20.06 17.98
C LEU A 493 -21.15 -20.17 18.71
N ALA A 494 -20.84 -21.29 19.37
CA ALA A 494 -19.53 -21.51 19.98
C ALA A 494 -18.40 -21.56 18.89
N GLN A 495 -18.64 -22.28 17.80
CA GLN A 495 -17.71 -22.37 16.69
C GLN A 495 -17.55 -21.00 15.99
N ARG A 496 -18.65 -20.27 15.80
CA ARG A 496 -18.63 -18.92 15.23
C ARG A 496 -17.84 -17.96 16.11
N ALA A 497 -18.09 -17.94 17.42
CA ALA A 497 -17.40 -17.07 18.36
C ALA A 497 -15.88 -17.33 18.39
N ARG A 498 -15.46 -18.59 18.24
CA ARG A 498 -14.04 -18.95 18.10
C ARG A 498 -13.43 -18.38 16.80
N SER A 499 -14.13 -18.52 15.68
CA SER A 499 -13.71 -17.94 14.40
C SER A 499 -13.67 -16.41 14.46
N ASP A 500 -14.69 -15.78 15.03
CA ASP A 500 -14.78 -14.32 15.19
C ASP A 500 -13.64 -13.78 16.06
N LEU A 501 -13.21 -14.51 17.08
CA LEU A 501 -12.03 -14.14 17.89
C LEU A 501 -10.75 -14.18 17.05
N GLY A 502 -10.57 -15.21 16.23
CA GLY A 502 -9.43 -15.31 15.32
C GLY A 502 -9.39 -14.17 14.29
N ILE A 503 -10.54 -13.84 13.71
CA ILE A 503 -10.71 -12.72 12.76
C ILE A 503 -10.45 -11.39 13.45
N ALA A 504 -11.07 -11.14 14.59
CA ALA A 504 -10.91 -9.90 15.33
C ALA A 504 -9.46 -9.67 15.81
N ARG A 505 -8.73 -10.75 16.13
CA ARG A 505 -7.30 -10.70 16.41
C ARG A 505 -6.51 -10.28 15.19
N ALA A 506 -6.77 -10.89 14.03
CA ALA A 506 -6.08 -10.52 12.77
C ALA A 506 -6.33 -9.04 12.40
N GLU A 507 -7.55 -8.56 12.59
CA GLU A 507 -7.91 -7.15 12.38
C GLU A 507 -7.22 -6.20 13.37
N LEU A 508 -7.07 -6.61 14.62
CA LEU A 508 -6.34 -5.83 15.62
C LEU A 508 -4.85 -5.74 15.28
N GLU A 509 -4.22 -6.85 14.90
CA GLU A 509 -2.83 -6.88 14.45
C GLU A 509 -2.63 -5.97 13.22
N ALA A 510 -3.56 -6.02 12.26
CA ALA A 510 -3.55 -5.12 11.11
C ALA A 510 -3.74 -3.65 11.49
N ALA A 511 -4.61 -3.34 12.46
CA ALA A 511 -4.84 -1.99 12.94
C ALA A 511 -3.62 -1.40 13.66
N VAL A 512 -2.92 -2.23 14.42
CA VAL A 512 -1.67 -1.85 15.12
C VAL A 512 -0.47 -1.78 14.17
N GLY A 513 -0.47 -2.60 13.10
CA GLY A 513 0.61 -2.64 12.11
C GLY A 513 1.76 -3.59 12.48
N VAL A 514 1.55 -4.51 13.42
CA VAL A 514 2.55 -5.49 13.87
C VAL A 514 1.90 -6.85 14.08
N SER A 515 2.57 -7.92 13.68
CA SER A 515 2.14 -9.31 13.91
C SER A 515 3.36 -10.22 14.17
N PRO A 516 3.26 -11.21 15.06
CA PRO A 516 2.16 -11.37 16.00
C PRO A 516 2.21 -10.32 17.12
N LEU A 517 1.07 -9.90 17.61
CA LEU A 517 0.99 -9.25 18.90
C LEU A 517 1.27 -10.29 19.98
N ARG A 518 2.54 -10.63 20.13
CA ARG A 518 2.99 -11.34 21.33
C ARG A 518 3.19 -10.27 22.40
N GLY A 519 2.49 -10.38 23.51
CA GLY A 519 2.99 -9.76 24.71
C GLY A 519 4.42 -10.29 24.88
N ASP A 520 5.39 -9.38 25.00
CA ASP A 520 6.78 -9.70 25.28
C ASP A 520 6.85 -10.52 26.59
N GLY A 521 6.50 -11.79 26.46
CA GLY A 521 6.79 -12.79 27.45
C GLY A 521 8.24 -13.21 27.22
N LYS A 522 9.12 -12.69 28.04
CA LYS A 522 10.54 -13.02 28.19
C LYS A 522 10.94 -14.39 27.70
#